data_f73a7791e5cca61b48c5f472bce0a0ae
#
_entry.id   f73a7791e5cca61b48c5f472bce0a0ae
#
_cell.length_a   1.000
_cell.length_b   1.000
_cell.length_c   1.000
_cell.angle_alpha   90.00
_cell.angle_beta   90.00
_cell.angle_gamma   90.00
#
_symmetry.space_group_name_H-M   'P 1'
#
loop_
_entity.id
_entity.type
_entity.pdbx_description
1 polymer ?
#
loop_
_entity_poly.entity_id
_entity_poly.type
_entity_poly.pdbx_seq_one_letter_code
_entity_poly.pdbx_strand_id
1 'polypeptide(L)'
;MMEHRERFSETVIAEMRGVSDEEGRSPFWEWLETHFFSMDFPTADYLTGIGNKVFIAELMPKYPIYVNLLSKEAQEVIGEVHDKTRPALQLLEEEGFSCRGYVDIFDAGPTVEANLSHIRTAQASLKLPVVIDDSAAAQGQTHYIINTSVSDFRAVATEMTVSEEKQVAVLSRQAAAALNVKEGEHVRFAPVTFRD
;
A
#
# COMPACT_ATOMS: atom_id res chain seq x y z
N MET A 1 -2.92 1.02 11.38
CA MET A 1 -4.22 0.37 11.12
C MET A 1 -4.56 -0.67 12.19
N MET A 2 -3.78 -1.72 12.42
CA MET A 2 -4.13 -2.80 13.36
C MET A 2 -4.34 -2.35 14.80
N GLU A 3 -3.61 -1.34 15.25
CA GLU A 3 -3.71 -0.79 16.63
C GLU A 3 -4.88 0.17 16.82
N HIS A 4 -5.46 0.68 15.75
CA HIS A 4 -6.48 1.74 15.76
C HIS A 4 -7.56 1.43 14.73
N ARG A 5 -8.16 0.25 14.83
CA ARG A 5 -9.17 -0.23 13.87
C ARG A 5 -10.36 0.69 13.75
N GLU A 6 -10.72 1.38 14.80
CA GLU A 6 -11.81 2.36 14.83
C GLU A 6 -11.58 3.59 13.92
N ARG A 7 -10.34 3.80 13.47
CA ARG A 7 -9.93 4.93 12.61
C ARG A 7 -9.73 4.55 11.16
N PHE A 8 -9.77 3.28 10.82
CA PHE A 8 -9.46 2.78 9.49
C PHE A 8 -10.50 1.78 9.01
N SER A 9 -10.71 1.72 7.70
CA SER A 9 -11.50 0.66 7.07
C SER A 9 -10.84 -0.70 7.29
N GLU A 10 -11.66 -1.76 7.29
CA GLU A 10 -11.16 -3.13 7.27
C GLU A 10 -10.59 -3.52 5.91
N THR A 11 -11.02 -2.84 4.83
CA THR A 11 -10.50 -3.03 3.49
C THR A 11 -9.35 -2.07 3.24
N VAL A 12 -8.22 -2.61 2.84
CA VAL A 12 -7.03 -1.88 2.39
C VAL A 12 -6.97 -1.97 0.87
N ILE A 13 -6.79 -0.85 0.21
CA ILE A 13 -6.68 -0.78 -1.25
C ILE A 13 -5.30 -0.26 -1.66
N ALA A 14 -4.84 -0.68 -2.84
CA ALA A 14 -3.70 -0.12 -3.54
C ALA A 14 -4.08 0.10 -5.01
N GLU A 15 -3.95 1.34 -5.46
CA GLU A 15 -4.14 1.72 -6.86
C GLU A 15 -2.81 1.54 -7.58
N MET A 16 -2.79 0.70 -8.59
CA MET A 16 -1.59 0.40 -9.37
C MET A 16 -1.58 1.28 -10.61
N ARG A 17 -0.42 1.86 -10.91
CA ARG A 17 -0.26 2.62 -12.15
C ARG A 17 -0.56 1.74 -13.35
N GLY A 18 -1.45 2.23 -14.22
CA GLY A 18 -1.81 1.60 -15.49
C GLY A 18 -0.79 1.86 -16.59
N VAL A 19 -1.09 1.40 -17.79
CA VAL A 19 -0.22 1.53 -18.96
C VAL A 19 -0.18 2.97 -19.45
N SER A 20 1.02 3.51 -19.54
CA SER A 20 1.29 4.82 -20.16
C SER A 20 2.66 4.79 -20.83
N ASP A 21 2.85 5.65 -21.85
CA ASP A 21 4.13 5.82 -22.52
C ASP A 21 5.11 6.68 -21.70
N GLU A 22 6.29 6.97 -22.29
CA GLU A 22 7.34 7.78 -21.65
C GLU A 22 6.92 9.24 -21.47
N GLU A 23 6.01 9.73 -22.30
CA GLU A 23 5.42 11.06 -22.24
C GLU A 23 4.23 11.13 -21.27
N GLY A 24 3.85 10.00 -20.66
CA GLY A 24 2.74 9.90 -19.71
C GLY A 24 1.36 9.79 -20.35
N ARG A 25 1.27 9.48 -21.65
CA ARG A 25 -0.01 9.33 -22.35
C ARG A 25 -0.55 7.92 -22.10
N SER A 26 -1.82 7.84 -21.70
CA SER A 26 -2.54 6.58 -21.52
C SER A 26 -3.54 6.39 -22.65
N PRO A 27 -3.55 5.25 -23.37
CA PRO A 27 -4.55 4.99 -24.41
C PRO A 27 -5.99 5.06 -23.91
N PHE A 28 -6.22 4.69 -22.65
CA PHE A 28 -7.53 4.78 -22.02
C PHE A 28 -7.97 6.24 -21.84
N TRP A 29 -7.09 7.09 -21.30
CA TRP A 29 -7.38 8.51 -21.12
C TRP A 29 -7.54 9.25 -22.43
N GLU A 30 -6.69 9.01 -23.45
CA GLU A 30 -6.77 9.61 -24.78
C GLU A 30 -8.13 9.32 -25.43
N TRP A 31 -8.66 8.11 -25.23
CA TRP A 31 -10.00 7.78 -25.73
C TRP A 31 -11.08 8.58 -25.00
N LEU A 32 -11.03 8.69 -23.67
CA LEU A 32 -11.97 9.49 -22.87
C LEU A 32 -11.88 10.97 -23.25
N GLU A 33 -10.68 11.52 -23.35
CA GLU A 33 -10.42 12.90 -23.75
C GLU A 33 -11.04 13.21 -25.10
N THR A 34 -10.85 12.36 -26.07
CA THR A 34 -11.35 12.57 -27.43
C THR A 34 -12.88 12.59 -27.50
N HIS A 35 -13.58 11.84 -26.63
CA HIS A 35 -15.02 11.60 -26.74
C HIS A 35 -15.87 12.39 -25.74
N PHE A 36 -15.31 12.76 -24.59
CA PHE A 36 -16.08 13.35 -23.50
C PHE A 36 -15.63 14.73 -23.06
N PHE A 37 -14.32 15.06 -23.20
CA PHE A 37 -13.77 16.31 -22.70
C PHE A 37 -12.45 16.64 -23.40
N SER A 38 -11.90 17.85 -23.15
CA SER A 38 -10.62 18.29 -23.72
C SER A 38 -9.64 18.62 -22.60
N MET A 39 -9.09 17.58 -21.96
CA MET A 39 -8.08 17.72 -20.90
C MET A 39 -7.08 16.56 -20.99
N ASP A 40 -5.81 16.90 -21.22
CA ASP A 40 -4.74 15.90 -21.28
C ASP A 40 -4.45 15.25 -19.91
N PHE A 41 -3.89 14.05 -19.95
CA PHE A 41 -3.57 13.28 -18.75
C PHE A 41 -2.61 14.04 -17.80
N PRO A 42 -1.50 14.66 -18.22
CA PRO A 42 -0.63 15.42 -17.34
C PRO A 42 -1.33 16.55 -16.59
N THR A 43 -2.26 17.25 -17.24
CA THR A 43 -3.07 18.31 -16.61
C THR A 43 -4.01 17.71 -15.55
N ALA A 44 -4.67 16.60 -15.86
CA ALA A 44 -5.57 15.91 -14.93
C ALA A 44 -4.82 15.38 -13.69
N ASP A 45 -3.66 14.78 -13.89
CA ASP A 45 -2.79 14.28 -12.83
C ASP A 45 -2.30 15.42 -11.92
N TYR A 46 -1.84 16.52 -12.50
CA TYR A 46 -1.44 17.72 -11.76
C TYR A 46 -2.58 18.29 -10.90
N LEU A 47 -3.79 18.46 -11.49
CA LEU A 47 -4.96 18.96 -10.76
C LEU A 47 -5.33 18.05 -9.58
N THR A 48 -5.25 16.74 -9.78
CA THR A 48 -5.49 15.75 -8.73
C THR A 48 -4.44 15.87 -7.62
N GLY A 49 -3.17 16.02 -7.99
CA GLY A 49 -2.05 16.19 -7.06
C GLY A 49 -2.17 17.42 -6.15
N ILE A 50 -2.70 18.54 -6.68
CA ILE A 50 -2.96 19.74 -5.88
C ILE A 50 -4.31 19.71 -5.14
N GLY A 51 -5.05 18.60 -5.18
CA GLY A 51 -6.32 18.43 -4.47
C GLY A 51 -7.55 19.02 -5.18
N ASN A 52 -7.39 19.55 -6.39
CA ASN A 52 -8.52 20.04 -7.20
C ASN A 52 -9.15 18.87 -7.98
N LYS A 53 -10.13 18.22 -7.39
CA LYS A 53 -10.81 17.05 -7.97
C LYS A 53 -12.20 17.35 -8.55
N VAL A 54 -12.60 18.61 -8.59
CA VAL A 54 -13.94 19.02 -9.07
C VAL A 54 -14.14 18.62 -10.52
N PHE A 55 -13.09 18.73 -11.34
CA PHE A 55 -13.14 18.38 -12.76
C PHE A 55 -13.52 16.90 -12.98
N ILE A 56 -13.16 15.99 -12.08
CA ILE A 56 -13.52 14.56 -12.17
C ILE A 56 -15.05 14.41 -12.21
N ALA A 57 -15.74 15.08 -11.28
CA ALA A 57 -17.19 15.03 -11.20
C ALA A 57 -17.91 15.72 -12.39
N GLU A 58 -17.25 16.69 -13.01
CA GLU A 58 -17.79 17.47 -14.11
C GLU A 58 -17.55 16.81 -15.48
N LEU A 59 -16.36 16.25 -15.70
CA LEU A 59 -15.92 15.75 -17.00
C LEU A 59 -16.19 14.25 -17.19
N MET A 60 -16.09 13.45 -16.10
CA MET A 60 -16.27 12.01 -16.23
C MET A 60 -17.69 11.62 -16.67
N PRO A 61 -17.81 10.62 -17.54
CA PRO A 61 -19.09 10.10 -17.98
C PRO A 61 -19.96 9.65 -16.78
N LYS A 62 -21.21 10.13 -16.75
CA LYS A 62 -22.16 9.80 -15.67
C LYS A 62 -22.89 8.47 -15.90
N TYR A 63 -22.78 7.92 -17.10
CA TYR A 63 -23.42 6.67 -17.49
C TYR A 63 -22.37 5.61 -17.83
N PRO A 64 -22.69 4.32 -17.66
CA PRO A 64 -21.79 3.24 -18.04
C PRO A 64 -21.37 3.33 -19.51
N ILE A 65 -20.11 3.07 -19.76
CA ILE A 65 -19.55 2.94 -21.11
C ILE A 65 -19.37 1.45 -21.40
N TYR A 66 -19.85 1.00 -22.55
CA TYR A 66 -19.60 -0.36 -23.00
C TYR A 66 -18.13 -0.46 -23.46
N VAL A 67 -17.38 -1.39 -22.84
CA VAL A 67 -15.96 -1.57 -23.14
C VAL A 67 -15.69 -1.81 -24.63
N ASN A 68 -16.56 -2.54 -25.30
CA ASN A 68 -16.45 -2.84 -26.75
C ASN A 68 -16.67 -1.63 -27.67
N LEU A 69 -17.05 -0.46 -27.14
CA LEU A 69 -17.10 0.80 -27.87
C LEU A 69 -15.81 1.60 -27.79
N LEU A 70 -14.90 1.23 -26.88
CA LEU A 70 -13.58 1.84 -26.79
C LEU A 70 -12.74 1.43 -28.01
N SER A 71 -11.66 2.19 -28.29
CA SER A 71 -10.64 1.74 -29.23
C SER A 71 -9.99 0.43 -28.75
N LYS A 72 -9.38 -0.31 -29.65
CA LYS A 72 -8.70 -1.57 -29.28
C LYS A 72 -7.57 -1.33 -28.28
N GLU A 73 -6.82 -0.26 -28.50
CA GLU A 73 -5.70 0.17 -27.66
C GLU A 73 -6.19 0.48 -26.23
N ALA A 74 -7.32 1.18 -26.11
CA ALA A 74 -7.93 1.47 -24.82
C ALA A 74 -8.46 0.22 -24.13
N GLN A 75 -9.06 -0.72 -24.89
CA GLN A 75 -9.55 -2.00 -24.34
C GLN A 75 -8.42 -2.86 -23.79
N GLU A 76 -7.28 -2.91 -24.49
CA GLU A 76 -6.13 -3.75 -24.15
C GLU A 76 -5.42 -3.34 -22.86
N VAL A 77 -5.55 -2.07 -22.45
CA VAL A 77 -4.89 -1.57 -21.23
C VAL A 77 -5.77 -1.59 -19.97
N ILE A 78 -7.06 -1.92 -20.10
CA ILE A 78 -7.96 -1.98 -18.94
C ILE A 78 -7.53 -3.10 -17.99
N GLY A 79 -7.17 -2.73 -16.77
CA GLY A 79 -6.72 -3.65 -15.73
C GLY A 79 -5.28 -4.13 -15.89
N GLU A 80 -4.54 -3.59 -16.87
CA GLU A 80 -3.12 -3.88 -17.05
C GLU A 80 -2.26 -2.91 -16.21
N VAL A 81 -1.26 -3.47 -15.55
CA VAL A 81 -0.31 -2.70 -14.74
C VAL A 81 0.89 -2.27 -15.58
N HIS A 82 1.37 -1.06 -15.37
CA HIS A 82 2.60 -0.57 -15.99
C HIS A 82 3.79 -1.48 -15.63
N ASP A 83 4.66 -1.81 -16.59
CA ASP A 83 5.75 -2.77 -16.41
C ASP A 83 6.68 -2.44 -15.23
N LYS A 84 6.96 -1.15 -15.00
CA LYS A 84 7.80 -0.70 -13.87
C LYS A 84 7.14 -0.92 -12.49
N THR A 85 5.82 -1.07 -12.43
CA THR A 85 5.08 -1.31 -11.18
C THR A 85 4.65 -2.77 -11.00
N ARG A 86 4.85 -3.62 -12.00
CA ARG A 86 4.57 -5.07 -11.93
C ARG A 86 5.21 -5.77 -10.72
N PRO A 87 6.48 -5.48 -10.33
CA PRO A 87 7.06 -6.07 -9.13
C PRO A 87 6.32 -5.67 -7.83
N ALA A 88 5.80 -4.44 -7.77
CA ALA A 88 5.02 -3.99 -6.62
C ALA A 88 3.66 -4.71 -6.55
N LEU A 89 3.00 -4.94 -7.69
CA LEU A 89 1.78 -5.75 -7.75
C LEU A 89 2.03 -7.16 -7.22
N GLN A 90 3.11 -7.81 -7.66
CA GLN A 90 3.46 -9.14 -7.20
C GLN A 90 3.65 -9.21 -5.68
N LEU A 91 4.33 -8.22 -5.08
CA LEU A 91 4.48 -8.14 -3.62
C LEU A 91 3.13 -7.99 -2.91
N LEU A 92 2.21 -7.22 -3.47
CA LEU A 92 0.87 -7.08 -2.91
C LEU A 92 0.06 -8.37 -3.02
N GLU A 93 0.14 -9.07 -4.15
CA GLU A 93 -0.51 -10.38 -4.34
C GLU A 93 0.02 -11.42 -3.34
N GLU A 94 1.33 -11.44 -3.09
CA GLU A 94 1.96 -12.28 -2.06
C GLU A 94 1.46 -11.93 -0.65
N GLU A 95 1.11 -10.69 -0.39
CA GLU A 95 0.48 -10.24 0.86
C GLU A 95 -1.02 -10.58 0.95
N GLY A 96 -1.64 -11.09 -0.13
CA GLY A 96 -3.05 -11.48 -0.15
C GLY A 96 -3.98 -10.46 -0.78
N PHE A 97 -3.45 -9.44 -1.46
CA PHE A 97 -4.27 -8.53 -2.26
C PHE A 97 -4.75 -9.20 -3.54
N SER A 98 -5.90 -8.79 -4.02
CA SER A 98 -6.45 -9.28 -5.30
C SER A 98 -7.23 -8.19 -6.01
N CYS A 99 -7.21 -8.23 -7.36
CA CYS A 99 -8.04 -7.37 -8.18
C CYS A 99 -9.51 -7.84 -8.11
N ARG A 100 -10.43 -6.88 -7.91
CA ARG A 100 -11.88 -7.11 -7.90
C ARG A 100 -12.59 -6.48 -9.08
N GLY A 101 -11.84 -6.06 -10.11
CA GLY A 101 -12.37 -5.45 -11.31
C GLY A 101 -12.53 -3.94 -11.24
N TYR A 102 -12.03 -3.30 -10.19
CA TYR A 102 -11.93 -1.85 -10.12
C TYR A 102 -10.66 -1.40 -10.82
N VAL A 103 -10.77 -0.32 -11.58
CA VAL A 103 -9.65 0.30 -12.28
C VAL A 103 -9.63 1.80 -12.02
N ASP A 104 -8.46 2.39 -12.13
CA ASP A 104 -8.30 3.84 -12.06
C ASP A 104 -8.96 4.52 -13.27
N ILE A 105 -9.54 5.68 -13.04
CA ILE A 105 -10.28 6.42 -14.08
C ILE A 105 -9.37 7.14 -15.08
N PHE A 106 -8.08 7.27 -14.79
CA PHE A 106 -7.13 8.00 -15.63
C PHE A 106 -6.40 7.07 -16.60
N ASP A 107 -5.80 6.00 -16.10
CA ASP A 107 -4.97 5.11 -16.89
C ASP A 107 -5.49 3.66 -16.94
N ALA A 108 -6.68 3.41 -16.38
CA ALA A 108 -7.30 2.10 -16.25
C ALA A 108 -6.44 1.06 -15.52
N GLY A 109 -5.44 1.48 -14.74
CA GLY A 109 -4.63 0.62 -13.90
C GLY A 109 -5.48 -0.12 -12.86
N PRO A 110 -5.13 -1.35 -12.48
CA PRO A 110 -5.95 -2.14 -11.56
C PRO A 110 -5.87 -1.61 -10.14
N THR A 111 -7.01 -1.57 -9.45
CA THR A 111 -7.07 -1.45 -8.00
C THR A 111 -7.10 -2.84 -7.38
N VAL A 112 -6.16 -3.10 -6.49
CA VAL A 112 -6.14 -4.34 -5.71
C VAL A 112 -6.52 -4.08 -4.27
N GLU A 113 -7.19 -5.02 -3.64
CA GLU A 113 -7.69 -4.89 -2.28
C GLU A 113 -7.46 -6.15 -1.45
N ALA A 114 -7.35 -5.97 -0.14
CA ALA A 114 -7.33 -7.04 0.84
C ALA A 114 -8.08 -6.62 2.11
N ASN A 115 -8.71 -7.57 2.80
CA ASN A 115 -9.14 -7.33 4.16
C ASN A 115 -7.90 -7.32 5.07
N LEU A 116 -7.81 -6.33 5.96
CA LEU A 116 -6.67 -6.14 6.87
C LEU A 116 -6.32 -7.42 7.65
N SER A 117 -7.34 -8.20 8.03
CA SER A 117 -7.15 -9.46 8.76
C SER A 117 -6.60 -10.61 7.89
N HIS A 118 -6.62 -10.47 6.56
CA HIS A 118 -6.11 -11.47 5.61
C HIS A 118 -4.74 -11.11 5.04
N ILE A 119 -4.22 -9.93 5.32
CA ILE A 119 -2.87 -9.55 4.89
C ILE A 119 -1.86 -10.41 5.64
N ARG A 120 -0.98 -11.10 4.91
CA ARG A 120 0.02 -12.04 5.44
C ARG A 120 0.87 -11.42 6.56
N THR A 121 1.45 -10.26 6.31
CA THR A 121 2.25 -9.54 7.31
C THR A 121 1.42 -9.15 8.53
N ALA A 122 0.15 -8.78 8.38
CA ALA A 122 -0.73 -8.48 9.49
C ALA A 122 -1.02 -9.73 10.35
N GLN A 123 -1.29 -10.87 9.72
CA GLN A 123 -1.54 -12.14 10.41
C GLN A 123 -0.30 -12.66 11.16
N ALA A 124 0.88 -12.52 10.55
CA ALA A 124 2.14 -12.96 11.15
C ALA A 124 2.66 -12.01 12.23
N SER A 125 2.08 -10.82 12.35
CA SER A 125 2.57 -9.81 13.30
C SER A 125 2.18 -10.12 14.74
N LEU A 126 3.13 -9.91 15.66
CA LEU A 126 2.92 -10.02 17.09
C LEU A 126 3.03 -8.64 17.75
N LYS A 127 2.36 -8.47 18.89
CA LYS A 127 2.45 -7.27 19.73
C LYS A 127 2.90 -7.66 21.12
N LEU A 128 4.07 -7.17 21.53
CA LEU A 128 4.67 -7.49 22.81
C LEU A 128 5.23 -6.23 23.49
N PRO A 129 5.33 -6.22 24.83
CA PRO A 129 6.03 -5.18 25.56
C PRO A 129 7.55 -5.27 25.32
N VAL A 130 8.21 -4.10 25.34
CA VAL A 130 9.64 -3.95 25.06
C VAL A 130 10.47 -4.15 26.32
N VAL A 131 11.57 -4.89 26.16
CA VAL A 131 12.74 -4.91 27.06
C VAL A 131 13.94 -4.40 26.30
N ILE A 132 14.78 -3.58 26.91
CA ILE A 132 15.96 -3.00 26.27
C ILE A 132 17.22 -3.72 26.73
N ASP A 133 17.79 -4.51 25.82
CA ASP A 133 19.06 -5.22 26.03
C ASP A 133 19.84 -5.34 24.71
N ASP A 134 20.92 -4.58 24.58
CA ASP A 134 21.72 -4.55 23.36
C ASP A 134 22.35 -5.90 23.03
N SER A 135 22.78 -6.65 24.04
CA SER A 135 23.45 -7.94 23.84
C SER A 135 22.49 -9.03 23.39
N ALA A 136 21.30 -9.08 23.98
CA ALA A 136 20.28 -10.05 23.63
C ALA A 136 19.60 -9.73 22.29
N ALA A 137 19.39 -8.45 21.98
CA ALA A 137 18.81 -8.02 20.71
C ALA A 137 19.72 -8.41 19.52
N ALA A 138 21.02 -8.26 19.62
CA ALA A 138 21.99 -8.59 18.57
C ALA A 138 22.10 -10.10 18.24
N GLN A 139 21.52 -10.96 19.03
CA GLN A 139 21.45 -12.41 18.78
C GLN A 139 20.18 -12.85 18.06
N GLY A 140 19.27 -11.91 17.82
CA GLY A 140 17.98 -12.16 17.21
C GLY A 140 18.01 -12.14 15.68
N GLN A 141 16.81 -12.22 15.11
CA GLN A 141 16.60 -12.11 13.67
C GLN A 141 16.10 -10.70 13.30
N THR A 142 16.29 -10.32 12.05
CA THR A 142 15.78 -9.06 11.53
C THR A 142 14.26 -9.11 11.40
N HIS A 143 13.61 -8.10 11.97
CA HIS A 143 12.16 -7.91 11.90
C HIS A 143 11.85 -6.48 11.42
N TYR A 144 10.68 -6.33 10.78
CA TYR A 144 10.03 -5.04 10.68
C TYR A 144 9.33 -4.75 12.01
N ILE A 145 9.66 -3.64 12.64
CA ILE A 145 9.15 -3.26 13.96
C ILE A 145 8.54 -1.89 13.87
N ILE A 146 7.34 -1.74 14.41
CA ILE A 146 6.63 -0.45 14.45
C ILE A 146 6.25 -0.13 15.91
N ASN A 147 6.22 1.16 16.24
CA ASN A 147 5.56 1.60 17.46
C ASN A 147 4.03 1.56 17.29
N THR A 148 3.30 1.75 18.37
CA THR A 148 1.82 1.72 18.38
C THR A 148 1.18 3.11 18.32
N SER A 149 1.97 4.17 18.13
CA SER A 149 1.48 5.55 18.05
C SER A 149 0.87 5.85 16.69
N VAL A 150 -0.23 6.58 16.67
CA VAL A 150 -0.85 7.12 15.44
C VAL A 150 -0.25 8.48 15.06
N SER A 151 0.02 9.32 16.06
CA SER A 151 0.51 10.69 15.83
C SER A 151 2.02 10.77 15.61
N ASP A 152 2.77 9.78 16.11
CA ASP A 152 4.23 9.66 15.96
C ASP A 152 4.56 8.24 15.49
N PHE A 153 4.02 7.85 14.32
CA PHE A 153 4.29 6.53 13.73
C PHE A 153 5.74 6.42 13.30
N ARG A 154 6.41 5.36 13.79
CA ARG A 154 7.79 5.03 13.43
C ARG A 154 7.93 3.56 13.14
N ALA A 155 8.79 3.25 12.17
CA ALA A 155 9.12 1.90 11.76
C ALA A 155 10.61 1.74 11.55
N VAL A 156 11.14 0.59 11.90
CA VAL A 156 12.53 0.19 11.66
C VAL A 156 12.60 -1.25 11.18
N ALA A 157 13.66 -1.59 10.46
CA ALA A 157 14.03 -2.98 10.18
C ALA A 157 15.37 -3.24 10.89
N THR A 158 15.37 -4.11 11.89
CA THR A 158 16.56 -4.38 12.70
C THR A 158 16.48 -5.74 13.40
N GLU A 159 17.59 -6.19 13.92
CA GLU A 159 17.67 -7.39 14.76
C GLU A 159 16.90 -7.17 16.07
N MET A 160 16.15 -8.18 16.46
CA MET A 160 15.47 -8.27 17.74
C MET A 160 15.30 -9.72 18.16
N THR A 161 15.18 -9.96 19.45
CA THR A 161 14.89 -11.27 20.02
C THR A 161 13.51 -11.28 20.65
N VAL A 162 12.77 -12.36 20.46
CA VAL A 162 11.50 -12.62 21.15
C VAL A 162 11.74 -13.61 22.27
N SER A 163 11.46 -13.22 23.51
CA SER A 163 11.42 -14.16 24.63
C SER A 163 10.01 -14.73 24.76
N GLU A 164 9.82 -15.96 24.31
CA GLU A 164 8.52 -16.65 24.44
C GLU A 164 8.14 -16.89 25.88
N GLU A 165 9.12 -17.20 26.73
CA GLU A 165 8.89 -17.44 28.17
C GLU A 165 8.36 -16.18 28.87
N LYS A 166 8.97 -15.03 28.59
CA LYS A 166 8.61 -13.75 29.21
C LYS A 166 7.57 -12.97 28.44
N GLN A 167 7.22 -13.40 27.22
CA GLN A 167 6.31 -12.69 26.31
C GLN A 167 6.73 -11.23 26.11
N VAL A 168 8.01 -11.01 25.77
CA VAL A 168 8.60 -9.67 25.53
C VAL A 168 9.38 -9.63 24.22
N ALA A 169 9.41 -8.45 23.63
CA ALA A 169 10.26 -8.09 22.50
C ALA A 169 11.54 -7.42 23.03
N VAL A 170 12.70 -8.00 22.77
CA VAL A 170 13.99 -7.46 23.23
C VAL A 170 14.61 -6.65 22.12
N LEU A 171 14.76 -5.35 22.35
CA LEU A 171 15.30 -4.38 21.41
C LEU A 171 16.62 -3.82 21.89
N SER A 172 17.45 -3.39 20.93
CA SER A 172 18.60 -2.56 21.23
C SER A 172 18.14 -1.15 21.68
N ARG A 173 18.99 -0.47 22.42
CA ARG A 173 18.77 0.94 22.83
C ARG A 173 18.61 1.85 21.62
N GLN A 174 19.35 1.60 20.56
CA GLN A 174 19.26 2.34 19.31
C GLN A 174 17.90 2.13 18.63
N ALA A 175 17.40 0.89 18.55
CA ALA A 175 16.10 0.57 17.98
C ALA A 175 14.95 1.20 18.78
N ALA A 176 15.00 1.10 20.10
CA ALA A 176 14.01 1.70 20.99
C ALA A 176 13.96 3.24 20.84
N ALA A 177 15.14 3.88 20.75
CA ALA A 177 15.22 5.34 20.51
C ALA A 177 14.66 5.72 19.13
N ALA A 178 14.97 4.96 18.07
CA ALA A 178 14.46 5.21 16.72
C ALA A 178 12.93 5.06 16.64
N LEU A 179 12.37 4.09 17.36
CA LEU A 179 10.93 3.87 17.47
C LEU A 179 10.23 4.84 18.45
N ASN A 180 11.00 5.62 19.21
CA ASN A 180 10.51 6.44 20.30
C ASN A 180 9.66 5.65 21.32
N VAL A 181 10.17 4.50 21.73
CA VAL A 181 9.53 3.62 22.73
C VAL A 181 10.42 3.44 23.95
N LYS A 182 9.78 3.28 25.10
CA LYS A 182 10.42 3.02 26.39
C LYS A 182 10.21 1.57 26.80
N GLU A 183 10.99 1.12 27.75
CA GLU A 183 10.82 -0.18 28.38
C GLU A 183 9.41 -0.35 28.94
N GLY A 184 8.78 -1.50 28.66
CA GLY A 184 7.39 -1.80 29.01
C GLY A 184 6.34 -1.29 28.03
N GLU A 185 6.66 -0.36 27.14
CA GLU A 185 5.76 0.04 26.06
C GLU A 185 5.68 -1.06 24.98
N HIS A 186 4.63 -1.06 24.18
CA HIS A 186 4.40 -2.11 23.20
C HIS A 186 4.93 -1.72 21.81
N VAL A 187 5.47 -2.72 21.12
CA VAL A 187 5.75 -2.66 19.70
C VAL A 187 4.99 -3.77 18.98
N ARG A 188 4.68 -3.55 17.70
CA ARG A 188 4.24 -4.60 16.80
C ARG A 188 5.37 -4.93 15.84
N PHE A 189 5.56 -6.20 15.55
CA PHE A 189 6.62 -6.64 14.67
C PHE A 189 6.20 -7.85 13.84
N ALA A 190 6.85 -8.00 12.67
CA ALA A 190 6.72 -9.14 11.78
C ALA A 190 8.10 -9.54 11.24
N PRO A 191 8.32 -10.81 10.90
CA PRO A 191 9.57 -11.22 10.27
C PRO A 191 9.77 -10.53 8.91
N VAL A 192 11.01 -10.20 8.55
CA VAL A 192 11.34 -9.66 7.22
C VAL A 192 11.21 -10.73 6.15
N THR A 193 11.51 -11.98 6.51
CA THR A 193 11.39 -13.14 5.61
C THR A 193 10.40 -14.11 6.21
N PHE A 194 9.33 -14.38 5.48
CA PHE A 194 8.40 -15.46 5.83
C PHE A 194 9.05 -16.79 5.42
N ARG A 195 9.15 -17.72 6.36
CA ARG A 195 9.52 -19.11 6.02
C ARG A 195 8.25 -19.80 5.56
N ASP A 196 8.30 -20.38 4.37
CA ASP A 196 7.24 -21.26 3.83
C ASP A 196 7.10 -22.50 4.73
#